data_fb638a58e455dcd462c236fc96465e90
#
_entry.id   fb638a58e455dcd462c236fc96465e90
#
_cell.length_a   1.000
_cell.length_b   1.000
_cell.length_c   1.000
_cell.angle_alpha   90.00
_cell.angle_beta   90.00
_cell.angle_gamma   90.00
#
_symmetry.space_group_name_H-M   'P 1'
#
loop_
_entity.id
_entity.type
_entity.pdbx_description
1 polymer ?
#
loop_
_entity_poly.entity_id
_entity_poly.type
_entity_poly.pdbx_seq_one_letter_code
_entity_poly.pdbx_strand_id
1 'polypeptide(L)'
;DQEGNVRDRFRRRITFPVHDLSGKAVGIGARILPGGREDGPKYLNSPETPVYRKAEVLYNLQRAKASATRSGEVFLVEGYTDVIAMVRAGVPNTVATCGTALGEGHFRLASRFAQRMVLAFDSDDAGARAAERAFEFVERFPVQPVVLILPEGLDPADFVDQHGGERLRVLAAGAVPLVEYMVRRTVGRHDLSTIEGQS
;
A
#
# COMPACT_ATOMS: atom_id res chain seq x y z
N ASP A 1 -29.38 12.77 -3.69
CA ASP A 1 -29.24 14.12 -3.14
C ASP A 1 -30.29 14.39 -2.06
N GLN A 2 -30.32 15.58 -1.50
CA GLN A 2 -31.28 15.96 -0.46
C GLN A 2 -32.74 15.96 -0.94
N GLU A 3 -32.96 15.92 -2.24
CA GLU A 3 -34.28 15.87 -2.90
C GLU A 3 -34.69 14.43 -3.27
N GLY A 4 -33.94 13.40 -2.84
CA GLY A 4 -34.22 11.99 -3.12
C GLY A 4 -33.84 11.51 -4.52
N ASN A 5 -33.19 12.34 -5.34
CA ASN A 5 -32.75 11.92 -6.67
C ASN A 5 -31.52 11.03 -6.59
N VAL A 6 -31.53 9.91 -7.30
CA VAL A 6 -30.37 9.02 -7.42
C VAL A 6 -29.34 9.66 -8.34
N ARG A 7 -28.10 9.72 -7.90
CA ARG A 7 -26.98 10.25 -8.68
C ARG A 7 -25.79 9.33 -8.61
N ASP A 8 -25.06 9.20 -9.72
CA ASP A 8 -23.79 8.47 -9.74
C ASP A 8 -22.76 9.12 -8.80
N ARG A 9 -22.20 8.33 -7.89
CA ARG A 9 -21.18 8.77 -6.96
C ARG A 9 -19.84 9.03 -7.66
N PHE A 10 -19.49 8.22 -8.66
CA PHE A 10 -18.15 8.20 -9.30
C PHE A 10 -18.15 8.87 -10.67
N ARG A 11 -18.68 10.09 -10.76
CA ARG A 11 -18.75 10.83 -12.03
C ARG A 11 -17.38 11.25 -12.54
N ARG A 12 -17.13 11.06 -13.84
CA ARG A 12 -15.88 11.41 -14.54
C ARG A 12 -14.64 10.87 -13.85
N ARG A 13 -14.70 9.61 -13.42
CA ARG A 13 -13.61 8.93 -12.72
C ARG A 13 -13.30 7.59 -13.37
N ILE A 14 -12.04 7.20 -13.32
CA ILE A 14 -11.64 5.82 -13.56
C ILE A 14 -11.99 5.05 -12.29
N THR A 15 -12.68 3.93 -12.43
CA THR A 15 -13.10 3.09 -11.30
C THR A 15 -12.22 1.85 -11.17
N PHE A 16 -11.91 1.49 -9.93
CA PHE A 16 -11.12 0.32 -9.53
C PHE A 16 -12.00 -0.56 -8.66
N PRO A 17 -12.59 -1.65 -9.20
CA PRO A 17 -13.39 -2.57 -8.39
C PRO A 17 -12.51 -3.24 -7.32
N VAL A 18 -12.94 -3.17 -6.07
CA VAL A 18 -12.30 -3.84 -4.94
C VAL A 18 -13.02 -5.16 -4.70
N HIS A 19 -12.26 -6.25 -4.65
CA HIS A 19 -12.79 -7.61 -4.53
C HIS A 19 -12.43 -8.21 -3.17
N ASP A 20 -13.32 -9.04 -2.66
CA ASP A 20 -13.01 -9.96 -1.56
C ASP A 20 -12.11 -11.13 -2.05
N LEU A 21 -11.71 -12.00 -1.12
CA LEU A 21 -10.87 -13.16 -1.44
C LEU A 21 -11.54 -14.20 -2.37
N SER A 22 -12.88 -14.17 -2.47
CA SER A 22 -13.65 -15.03 -3.38
C SER A 22 -13.75 -14.45 -4.79
N GLY A 23 -13.35 -13.20 -4.99
CA GLY A 23 -13.42 -12.49 -6.26
C GLY A 23 -14.72 -11.72 -6.48
N LYS A 24 -15.60 -11.61 -5.46
CA LYS A 24 -16.79 -10.77 -5.54
C LYS A 24 -16.42 -9.31 -5.34
N ALA A 25 -16.95 -8.41 -6.17
CA ALA A 25 -16.79 -6.97 -5.98
C ALA A 25 -17.57 -6.53 -4.73
N VAL A 26 -16.87 -5.93 -3.77
CA VAL A 26 -17.42 -5.46 -2.49
C VAL A 26 -17.39 -3.95 -2.36
N GLY A 27 -16.56 -3.26 -3.15
CA GLY A 27 -16.42 -1.81 -3.13
C GLY A 27 -15.80 -1.31 -4.43
N ILE A 28 -15.70 0.02 -4.54
CA ILE A 28 -15.12 0.71 -5.68
C ILE A 28 -14.19 1.81 -5.16
N GLY A 29 -12.95 1.83 -5.61
CA GLY A 29 -12.10 2.99 -5.60
C GLY A 29 -12.24 3.76 -6.91
N ALA A 30 -12.03 5.07 -6.90
CA ALA A 30 -12.12 5.86 -8.12
C ALA A 30 -11.14 7.04 -8.10
N ARG A 31 -10.49 7.29 -9.24
CA ARG A 31 -9.58 8.42 -9.45
C ARG A 31 -10.18 9.37 -10.49
N ILE A 32 -10.08 10.66 -10.24
CA ILE A 32 -10.52 11.68 -11.22
C ILE A 32 -9.76 11.52 -12.53
N LEU A 33 -10.44 11.69 -13.66
CA LEU A 33 -9.80 11.67 -14.99
C LEU A 33 -8.88 12.90 -15.15
N PRO A 34 -7.68 12.74 -15.74
CA PRO A 34 -6.82 13.86 -16.08
C PRO A 34 -7.57 14.88 -16.97
N GLY A 35 -7.41 16.19 -16.68
CA GLY A 35 -8.08 17.26 -17.43
C GLY A 35 -9.57 17.43 -17.12
N GLY A 36 -10.14 16.68 -16.19
CA GLY A 36 -11.47 16.92 -15.64
C GLY A 36 -11.48 18.13 -14.71
N ARG A 37 -12.65 18.80 -14.56
CA ARG A 37 -12.83 19.79 -13.48
C ARG A 37 -12.52 19.10 -12.15
N GLU A 38 -11.66 19.70 -11.35
CA GLU A 38 -11.28 19.19 -10.02
C GLU A 38 -12.39 19.41 -8.97
N ASP A 39 -13.60 18.95 -9.28
CA ASP A 39 -14.71 18.98 -8.34
C ASP A 39 -14.58 17.79 -7.37
N GLY A 40 -13.76 17.97 -6.32
CA GLY A 40 -13.63 16.99 -5.24
C GLY A 40 -12.25 16.30 -5.14
N PRO A 41 -12.11 15.31 -4.26
CA PRO A 41 -10.82 14.67 -3.96
C PRO A 41 -10.29 13.87 -5.17
N LYS A 42 -8.95 13.87 -5.34
CA LYS A 42 -8.24 13.09 -6.39
C LYS A 42 -8.68 11.63 -6.40
N TYR A 43 -8.80 11.02 -5.22
CA TYR A 43 -9.33 9.66 -5.02
C TYR A 43 -10.62 9.69 -4.20
N LEU A 44 -11.57 8.86 -4.59
CA LEU A 44 -12.85 8.66 -3.89
C LEU A 44 -13.11 7.16 -3.77
N ASN A 45 -13.44 6.68 -2.57
CA ASN A 45 -13.78 5.29 -2.34
C ASN A 45 -15.26 5.14 -1.96
N SER A 46 -15.79 3.92 -2.16
CA SER A 46 -17.07 3.54 -1.57
C SER A 46 -17.07 3.81 -0.06
N PRO A 47 -18.20 4.18 0.52
CA PRO A 47 -18.35 4.19 1.96
C PRO A 47 -18.18 2.78 2.52
N GLU A 48 -17.92 2.67 3.82
CA GLU A 48 -17.94 1.39 4.53
C GLU A 48 -19.34 0.78 4.51
N THR A 49 -19.39 -0.53 4.38
CA THR A 49 -20.64 -1.33 4.42
C THR A 49 -20.38 -2.62 5.20
N PRO A 50 -21.41 -3.39 5.58
CA PRO A 50 -21.20 -4.70 6.21
C PRO A 50 -20.31 -5.66 5.42
N VAL A 51 -20.23 -5.51 4.08
CA VAL A 51 -19.40 -6.36 3.18
C VAL A 51 -18.12 -5.67 2.70
N TYR A 52 -17.94 -4.38 2.98
CA TYR A 52 -16.76 -3.61 2.59
C TYR A 52 -16.21 -2.81 3.77
N ARG A 53 -15.20 -3.36 4.41
CA ARG A 53 -14.44 -2.73 5.48
C ARG A 53 -13.02 -2.48 5.00
N LYS A 54 -12.65 -1.22 4.81
CA LYS A 54 -11.35 -0.84 4.24
C LYS A 54 -10.16 -1.39 5.03
N ALA A 55 -10.28 -1.44 6.35
CA ALA A 55 -9.27 -1.99 7.23
C ALA A 55 -9.09 -3.52 7.12
N GLU A 56 -10.01 -4.22 6.47
CA GLU A 56 -10.05 -5.69 6.33
C GLU A 56 -9.95 -6.14 4.86
N VAL A 57 -9.58 -5.24 3.94
CA VAL A 57 -9.48 -5.52 2.51
C VAL A 57 -8.18 -4.96 1.95
N LEU A 58 -7.49 -5.77 1.15
CA LEU A 58 -6.36 -5.33 0.33
C LEU A 58 -6.75 -5.40 -1.15
N TYR A 59 -6.61 -4.28 -1.86
CA TYR A 59 -6.83 -4.23 -3.31
C TYR A 59 -5.91 -5.21 -4.02
N ASN A 60 -6.43 -5.90 -5.02
CA ASN A 60 -5.76 -6.92 -5.81
C ASN A 60 -5.40 -8.24 -5.06
N LEU A 61 -5.67 -8.40 -3.77
CA LEU A 61 -5.25 -9.58 -3.03
C LEU A 61 -5.84 -10.89 -3.61
N GLN A 62 -7.06 -10.85 -4.14
CA GLN A 62 -7.68 -12.04 -4.77
C GLN A 62 -6.89 -12.56 -5.97
N ARG A 63 -6.15 -11.69 -6.68
CA ARG A 63 -5.25 -12.07 -7.80
C ARG A 63 -3.84 -12.33 -7.31
N ALA A 64 -3.34 -11.52 -6.39
CA ALA A 64 -1.99 -11.58 -5.86
C ALA A 64 -1.72 -12.83 -5.00
N LYS A 65 -2.74 -13.36 -4.31
CA LYS A 65 -2.60 -14.43 -3.30
C LYS A 65 -1.83 -15.65 -3.79
N ALA A 66 -2.08 -16.14 -5.02
CA ALA A 66 -1.39 -17.30 -5.55
C ALA A 66 0.11 -17.05 -5.79
N SER A 67 0.45 -15.86 -6.27
CA SER A 67 1.84 -15.45 -6.46
C SER A 67 2.53 -15.17 -5.13
N ALA A 68 1.85 -14.50 -4.20
CA ALA A 68 2.35 -14.23 -2.85
C ALA A 68 2.66 -15.54 -2.10
N THR A 69 1.76 -16.52 -2.15
CA THR A 69 1.99 -17.84 -1.51
C THR A 69 3.17 -18.58 -2.14
N ARG A 70 3.34 -18.50 -3.46
CA ARG A 70 4.43 -19.17 -4.16
C ARG A 70 5.79 -18.54 -3.87
N SER A 71 5.86 -17.21 -3.82
CA SER A 71 7.10 -16.49 -3.53
C SER A 71 7.40 -16.34 -2.03
N GLY A 72 6.41 -16.55 -1.16
CA GLY A 72 6.49 -16.25 0.27
C GLY A 72 6.48 -14.75 0.57
N GLU A 73 6.23 -13.90 -0.44
CA GLU A 73 6.39 -12.45 -0.35
C GLU A 73 5.19 -11.70 -0.94
N VAL A 74 4.80 -10.60 -0.31
CA VAL A 74 3.80 -9.67 -0.82
C VAL A 74 4.35 -8.24 -0.80
N PHE A 75 4.15 -7.50 -1.89
CA PHE A 75 4.43 -6.06 -1.95
C PHE A 75 3.19 -5.28 -1.56
N LEU A 76 3.34 -4.36 -0.63
CA LEU A 76 2.31 -3.43 -0.21
C LEU A 76 2.69 -2.03 -0.69
N VAL A 77 1.83 -1.45 -1.52
CA VAL A 77 1.93 -0.08 -2.05
C VAL A 77 0.74 0.76 -1.56
N GLU A 78 0.75 2.07 -1.82
CA GLU A 78 -0.30 2.96 -1.34
C GLU A 78 -1.53 2.98 -2.24
N GLY A 79 -1.34 2.99 -3.56
CA GLY A 79 -2.39 3.31 -4.52
C GLY A 79 -2.76 2.19 -5.48
N TYR A 80 -3.95 2.34 -6.09
CA TYR A 80 -4.45 1.45 -7.14
C TYR A 80 -3.56 1.46 -8.39
N THR A 81 -3.03 2.64 -8.73
CA THR A 81 -2.16 2.85 -9.90
C THR A 81 -0.82 2.16 -9.74
N ASP A 82 -0.26 2.17 -8.53
CA ASP A 82 1.00 1.51 -8.22
C ASP A 82 0.87 0.00 -8.36
N VAL A 83 -0.24 -0.57 -7.86
CA VAL A 83 -0.54 -2.00 -8.08
C VAL A 83 -0.58 -2.34 -9.56
N ILE A 84 -1.24 -1.51 -10.38
CA ILE A 84 -1.36 -1.77 -11.82
C ILE A 84 0.01 -1.69 -12.49
N ALA A 85 0.82 -0.68 -12.18
CA ALA A 85 2.18 -0.53 -12.72
C ALA A 85 3.07 -1.72 -12.32
N MET A 86 3.08 -2.08 -11.06
CA MET A 86 3.83 -3.21 -10.51
C MET A 86 3.44 -4.54 -11.17
N VAL A 87 2.13 -4.81 -11.30
CA VAL A 87 1.64 -6.04 -11.97
C VAL A 87 2.02 -6.08 -13.44
N ARG A 88 1.90 -4.96 -14.16
CA ARG A 88 2.37 -4.84 -15.56
C ARG A 88 3.87 -5.07 -15.71
N ALA A 89 4.64 -4.61 -14.75
CA ALA A 89 6.10 -4.82 -14.70
C ALA A 89 6.50 -6.24 -14.25
N GLY A 90 5.53 -7.16 -14.08
CA GLY A 90 5.79 -8.56 -13.72
C GLY A 90 5.93 -8.81 -12.21
N VAL A 91 5.40 -7.95 -11.34
CA VAL A 91 5.35 -8.13 -9.88
C VAL A 91 3.89 -8.38 -9.43
N PRO A 92 3.32 -9.57 -9.74
CA PRO A 92 1.88 -9.85 -9.56
C PRO A 92 1.47 -10.01 -8.08
N ASN A 93 2.40 -10.23 -7.18
CA ASN A 93 2.19 -10.31 -5.73
C ASN A 93 2.11 -8.94 -5.04
N THR A 94 1.55 -7.94 -5.75
CA THR A 94 1.39 -6.57 -5.26
C THR A 94 -0.04 -6.29 -4.85
N VAL A 95 -0.21 -5.64 -3.71
CA VAL A 95 -1.50 -5.23 -3.11
C VAL A 95 -1.42 -3.79 -2.61
N ALA A 96 -2.59 -3.15 -2.43
CA ALA A 96 -2.65 -1.83 -1.80
C ALA A 96 -3.74 -1.75 -0.74
N THR A 97 -3.61 -0.78 0.18
CA THR A 97 -4.70 -0.39 1.06
C THR A 97 -5.77 0.37 0.25
N CYS A 98 -7.03 0.28 0.67
CA CYS A 98 -8.15 0.91 -0.05
C CYS A 98 -8.39 2.37 0.40
N GLY A 99 -7.35 3.21 0.39
CA GLY A 99 -7.44 4.62 0.84
C GLY A 99 -7.68 4.74 2.35
N THR A 100 -7.13 3.82 3.11
CA THR A 100 -7.06 3.86 4.57
C THR A 100 -5.62 3.59 5.01
N ALA A 101 -5.29 3.99 6.23
CA ALA A 101 -3.99 3.70 6.80
C ALA A 101 -3.75 2.19 6.94
N LEU A 102 -2.50 1.77 6.79
CA LEU A 102 -2.09 0.41 7.10
C LEU A 102 -2.42 0.08 8.58
N GLY A 103 -3.04 -1.06 8.82
CA GLY A 103 -3.47 -1.47 10.15
C GLY A 103 -3.55 -2.98 10.30
N GLU A 104 -3.96 -3.42 11.49
CA GLU A 104 -3.96 -4.82 11.92
C GLU A 104 -4.66 -5.78 10.94
N GLY A 105 -5.82 -5.40 10.41
CA GLY A 105 -6.56 -6.25 9.46
C GLY A 105 -5.78 -6.54 8.18
N HIS A 106 -4.99 -5.58 7.70
CA HIS A 106 -4.13 -5.74 6.53
C HIS A 106 -2.98 -6.71 6.79
N PHE A 107 -2.33 -6.62 7.97
CA PHE A 107 -1.31 -7.58 8.40
C PHE A 107 -1.87 -8.99 8.52
N ARG A 108 -3.04 -9.13 9.15
CA ARG A 108 -3.75 -10.41 9.28
C ARG A 108 -4.07 -11.04 7.92
N LEU A 109 -4.48 -10.23 6.94
CA LEU A 109 -4.74 -10.72 5.59
C LEU A 109 -3.46 -11.14 4.88
N ALA A 110 -2.41 -10.32 4.92
CA ALA A 110 -1.14 -10.59 4.25
C ALA A 110 -0.46 -11.84 4.82
N SER A 111 -0.45 -12.01 6.16
CA SER A 111 0.18 -13.15 6.84
C SER A 111 -0.42 -14.51 6.47
N ARG A 112 -1.61 -14.55 5.88
CA ARG A 112 -2.22 -15.78 5.38
C ARG A 112 -1.56 -16.30 4.10
N PHE A 113 -0.86 -15.43 3.36
CA PHE A 113 -0.35 -15.73 2.02
C PHE A 113 1.13 -15.47 1.85
N ALA A 114 1.77 -14.77 2.78
CA ALA A 114 3.18 -14.42 2.69
C ALA A 114 3.84 -14.43 4.07
N GLN A 115 5.13 -14.77 4.11
CA GLN A 115 5.98 -14.68 5.30
C GLN A 115 6.72 -13.32 5.35
N ARG A 116 6.86 -12.65 4.21
CA ARG A 116 7.54 -11.37 4.05
C ARG A 116 6.60 -10.34 3.43
N MET A 117 6.52 -9.15 4.01
CA MET A 117 5.76 -8.02 3.49
C MET A 117 6.72 -6.88 3.14
N VAL A 118 6.85 -6.59 1.87
CA VAL A 118 7.68 -5.47 1.37
C VAL A 118 6.82 -4.21 1.34
N LEU A 119 7.09 -3.28 2.24
CA LEU A 119 6.46 -1.97 2.29
C LEU A 119 7.16 -1.08 1.27
N ALA A 120 6.52 -0.90 0.12
CA ALA A 120 7.00 -0.07 -0.99
C ALA A 120 6.15 1.20 -1.03
N PHE A 121 6.45 2.14 -0.14
CA PHE A 121 5.79 3.43 -0.02
C PHE A 121 6.61 4.53 -0.67
N ASP A 122 5.97 5.66 -0.93
CA ASP A 122 6.64 6.86 -1.39
C ASP A 122 7.73 7.29 -0.39
N SER A 123 8.81 7.88 -0.89
CA SER A 123 9.95 8.31 -0.07
C SER A 123 9.66 9.56 0.76
N ASP A 124 8.39 9.92 0.94
CA ASP A 124 7.91 11.08 1.65
C ASP A 124 7.55 10.79 3.13
N ASP A 125 7.07 11.82 3.82
CA ASP A 125 6.60 11.73 5.20
C ASP A 125 5.36 10.81 5.37
N ALA A 126 4.56 10.59 4.33
CA ALA A 126 3.39 9.72 4.39
C ALA A 126 3.82 8.25 4.45
N GLY A 127 4.77 7.85 3.59
CA GLY A 127 5.38 6.52 3.62
C GLY A 127 6.06 6.22 4.96
N ALA A 128 6.76 7.21 5.51
CA ALA A 128 7.37 7.07 6.83
C ALA A 128 6.34 6.85 7.96
N ARG A 129 5.24 7.60 7.95
CA ARG A 129 4.13 7.38 8.91
C ARG A 129 3.45 6.03 8.72
N ALA A 130 3.42 5.51 7.51
CA ALA A 130 2.90 4.17 7.25
C ALA A 130 3.82 3.09 7.84
N ALA A 131 5.14 3.26 7.75
CA ALA A 131 6.12 2.39 8.40
C ALA A 131 6.02 2.46 9.94
N GLU A 132 5.86 3.65 10.53
CA GLU A 132 5.65 3.84 11.96
C GLU A 132 4.40 3.06 12.45
N ARG A 133 3.28 3.16 11.73
CA ARG A 133 2.08 2.38 12.04
C ARG A 133 2.28 0.87 11.88
N ALA A 134 3.01 0.46 10.85
CA ALA A 134 3.33 -0.95 10.65
C ALA A 134 4.11 -1.55 11.83
N PHE A 135 4.97 -0.75 12.46
CA PHE A 135 5.77 -1.16 13.60
C PHE A 135 4.93 -1.58 14.82
N GLU A 136 3.75 -0.99 15.02
CA GLU A 136 2.82 -1.36 16.10
C GLU A 136 2.31 -2.81 16.00
N PHE A 137 2.40 -3.41 14.80
CA PHE A 137 1.87 -4.75 14.52
C PHE A 137 2.95 -5.80 14.26
N VAL A 138 4.24 -5.42 14.23
CA VAL A 138 5.34 -6.31 13.82
C VAL A 138 5.44 -7.59 14.65
N GLU A 139 5.15 -7.51 15.94
CA GLU A 139 5.22 -8.67 16.85
C GLU A 139 3.93 -9.50 16.91
N ARG A 140 2.84 -8.98 16.34
CA ARG A 140 1.51 -9.62 16.44
C ARG A 140 1.24 -10.63 15.35
N PHE A 141 1.99 -10.58 14.26
CA PHE A 141 1.77 -11.43 13.09
C PHE A 141 3.07 -12.09 12.61
N PRO A 142 2.99 -13.31 12.07
CA PRO A 142 4.15 -14.04 11.59
C PRO A 142 4.78 -13.46 10.31
N VAL A 143 4.11 -12.53 9.64
CA VAL A 143 4.66 -11.86 8.46
C VAL A 143 5.74 -10.85 8.89
N GLN A 144 6.89 -10.90 8.20
CA GLN A 144 8.03 -10.01 8.47
C GLN A 144 7.95 -8.77 7.56
N PRO A 145 7.63 -7.57 8.09
CA PRO A 145 7.65 -6.36 7.28
C PRO A 145 9.09 -5.88 7.07
N VAL A 146 9.38 -5.54 5.83
CA VAL A 146 10.62 -4.89 5.40
C VAL A 146 10.30 -3.63 4.62
N VAL A 147 11.13 -2.61 4.70
CA VAL A 147 10.94 -1.34 3.99
C VAL A 147 11.80 -1.31 2.76
N LEU A 148 11.17 -1.15 1.60
CA LEU A 148 11.86 -0.91 0.35
C LEU A 148 12.12 0.59 0.23
N ILE A 149 13.40 0.95 0.28
CA ILE A 149 13.83 2.34 0.09
C ILE A 149 14.05 2.57 -1.40
N LEU A 150 13.16 3.33 -2.00
CA LEU A 150 13.27 3.77 -3.40
C LEU A 150 14.19 4.99 -3.51
N PRO A 151 14.81 5.22 -4.69
CA PRO A 151 15.51 6.48 -4.96
C PRO A 151 14.61 7.69 -4.71
N GLU A 152 15.22 8.79 -4.28
CA GLU A 152 14.51 10.03 -3.93
C GLU A 152 13.63 10.51 -5.11
N GLY A 153 12.40 10.88 -4.80
CA GLY A 153 11.42 11.41 -5.75
C GLY A 153 10.71 10.37 -6.62
N LEU A 154 10.97 9.08 -6.44
CA LEU A 154 10.27 8.02 -7.17
C LEU A 154 9.26 7.32 -6.26
N ASP A 155 8.04 7.15 -6.78
CA ASP A 155 7.07 6.20 -6.27
C ASP A 155 7.26 4.80 -6.90
N PRO A 156 6.59 3.74 -6.41
CA PRO A 156 6.74 2.39 -6.97
C PRO A 156 6.36 2.30 -8.46
N ALA A 157 5.36 3.06 -8.91
CA ALA A 157 4.92 3.06 -10.30
C ALA A 157 5.97 3.71 -11.20
N ASP A 158 6.48 4.88 -10.83
CA ASP A 158 7.54 5.58 -11.56
C ASP A 158 8.82 4.73 -11.61
N PHE A 159 9.17 4.08 -10.50
CA PHE A 159 10.36 3.22 -10.47
C PHE A 159 10.25 2.05 -11.45
N VAL A 160 9.11 1.32 -11.47
CA VAL A 160 8.98 0.17 -12.38
C VAL A 160 8.80 0.58 -13.84
N ASP A 161 8.22 1.75 -14.11
CA ASP A 161 8.10 2.29 -15.47
C ASP A 161 9.48 2.69 -16.04
N GLN A 162 10.41 3.17 -15.19
CA GLN A 162 11.75 3.57 -15.60
C GLN A 162 12.75 2.40 -15.62
N HIS A 163 12.66 1.47 -14.67
CA HIS A 163 13.70 0.46 -14.42
C HIS A 163 13.22 -0.99 -14.58
N GLY A 164 11.91 -1.20 -14.69
CA GLY A 164 11.29 -2.52 -14.78
C GLY A 164 11.18 -3.26 -13.45
N GLY A 165 10.31 -4.28 -13.43
CA GLY A 165 10.00 -5.03 -12.21
C GLY A 165 11.14 -5.93 -11.73
N GLU A 166 12.03 -6.39 -12.63
CA GLU A 166 13.19 -7.19 -12.21
C GLU A 166 14.17 -6.36 -11.37
N ARG A 167 14.42 -5.11 -11.78
CA ARG A 167 15.25 -4.20 -10.99
C ARG A 167 14.65 -3.91 -9.63
N LEU A 168 13.31 -3.77 -9.56
CA LEU A 168 12.62 -3.61 -8.29
C LEU A 168 12.80 -4.83 -7.38
N ARG A 169 12.72 -6.05 -7.91
CA ARG A 169 12.93 -7.27 -7.12
C ARG A 169 14.36 -7.37 -6.59
N VAL A 170 15.35 -7.00 -7.39
CA VAL A 170 16.75 -6.93 -6.95
C VAL A 170 16.89 -5.94 -5.80
N LEU A 171 16.25 -4.76 -5.91
CA LEU A 171 16.27 -3.77 -4.85
C LEU A 171 15.51 -4.28 -3.59
N ALA A 172 14.37 -4.93 -3.78
CA ALA A 172 13.57 -5.49 -2.70
C ALA A 172 14.28 -6.63 -1.93
N ALA A 173 15.19 -7.37 -2.60
CA ALA A 173 16.02 -8.36 -1.92
C ALA A 173 16.90 -7.74 -0.83
N GLY A 174 17.31 -6.46 -1.01
CA GLY A 174 18.05 -5.67 -0.03
C GLY A 174 17.18 -4.78 0.86
N ALA A 175 15.85 -4.97 0.87
CA ALA A 175 14.96 -4.16 1.70
C ALA A 175 15.27 -4.34 3.19
N VAL A 176 15.18 -3.24 3.92
CA VAL A 176 15.61 -3.16 5.33
C VAL A 176 14.50 -3.68 6.24
N PRO A 177 14.80 -4.54 7.24
CA PRO A 177 13.82 -4.91 8.26
C PRO A 177 13.17 -3.68 8.90
N LEU A 178 11.84 -3.71 9.11
CA LEU A 178 11.11 -2.54 9.61
C LEU A 178 11.68 -2.03 10.94
N VAL A 179 12.06 -2.93 11.85
CA VAL A 179 12.68 -2.56 13.14
C VAL A 179 13.97 -1.76 12.92
N GLU A 180 14.84 -2.24 12.03
CA GLU A 180 16.09 -1.56 11.68
C GLU A 180 15.85 -0.21 11.02
N TYR A 181 14.87 -0.13 10.10
CA TYR A 181 14.46 1.13 9.48
C TYR A 181 14.02 2.15 10.53
N MET A 182 13.20 1.73 11.51
CA MET A 182 12.73 2.61 12.59
C MET A 182 13.87 3.11 13.48
N VAL A 183 14.79 2.22 13.86
CA VAL A 183 15.99 2.60 14.63
C VAL A 183 16.83 3.62 13.88
N ARG A 184 17.17 3.35 12.61
CA ARG A 184 17.96 4.27 11.77
C ARG A 184 17.28 5.64 11.64
N ARG A 185 15.96 5.67 11.47
CA ARG A 185 15.18 6.91 11.33
C ARG A 185 15.15 7.70 12.64
N THR A 186 14.98 7.04 13.78
CA THR A 186 14.98 7.69 15.09
C THR A 186 16.36 8.29 15.39
N VAL A 187 17.42 7.50 15.21
CA VAL A 187 18.79 7.97 15.39
C VAL A 187 19.13 9.14 14.48
N GLY A 188 18.69 9.11 13.21
CA GLY A 188 18.95 10.20 12.26
C GLY A 188 18.19 11.50 12.55
N ARG A 189 17.16 11.48 13.41
CA ARG A 189 16.39 12.66 13.83
C ARG A 189 16.97 13.33 15.08
N HIS A 190 17.82 12.65 15.84
CA HIS A 190 18.40 13.12 17.09
C HIS A 190 19.89 13.37 16.92
N ASP A 191 20.36 14.51 17.42
CA ASP A 191 21.79 14.79 17.53
C ASP A 191 22.33 14.02 18.76
N LEU A 192 22.81 12.80 18.53
CA LEU A 192 23.35 11.96 19.57
C LEU A 192 24.63 12.51 20.22
N SER A 193 25.16 13.65 19.77
CA SER A 193 26.26 14.36 20.42
C SER A 193 25.80 15.20 21.61
N THR A 194 24.46 15.41 21.75
CA THR A 194 23.87 16.18 22.85
C THR A 194 23.18 15.29 23.88
N ILE A 195 23.13 15.72 25.14
CA ILE A 195 22.45 14.98 26.23
C ILE A 195 20.93 14.88 25.93
N GLU A 196 20.33 15.90 25.33
CA GLU A 196 18.92 15.93 24.93
C GLU A 196 18.62 14.93 23.78
N GLY A 197 19.58 14.72 22.87
CA GLY A 197 19.44 13.74 21.78
C GLY A 197 19.68 12.30 22.20
N GLN A 198 20.21 12.06 23.41
CA GLN A 198 20.45 10.73 23.98
C GLN A 198 19.34 10.27 24.93
N SER A 199 18.37 11.12 25.26
CA SER A 199 17.21 10.86 26.13
C SER A 199 16.02 10.39 25.32
#